data_54ac3dcdc72c03fe71dc0a8f0c627ef3
#
_entry.id   54ac3dcdc72c03fe71dc0a8f0c627ef3
#
_cell.length_a   1.000
_cell.length_b   1.000
_cell.length_c   1.000
_cell.angle_alpha   90.00
_cell.angle_beta   90.00
_cell.angle_gamma   90.00
#
_symmetry.space_group_name_H-M   'P 1'
#
loop_
_entity.id
_entity.type
_entity.pdbx_description
1 polymer ?
#
loop_
_entity_poly.entity_id
_entity_poly.type
_entity_poly.pdbx_seq_one_letter_code
_entity_poly.pdbx_strand_id
1 'polypeptide(L)'
;MMKPLKAVTLLAIAIMIASGVAEASTASKAELQALSKKEIQRLITNGQLTFVDLSTSTIRKVAPTDNHPEVFANTSGTLYVLCITATDVKGKKVPIDIYVARTGSALKLVDIIYGDDARAGFMKLVKNGTVRRI
;
A
#
# COMPACT_ATOMS: atom_id res chain seq x y z
N MET A 1 50.08 33.16 -48.58
CA MET A 1 50.02 32.35 -47.33
C MET A 1 48.59 32.15 -46.96
N MET A 2 48.07 30.97 -47.16
CA MET A 2 46.73 30.62 -46.78
C MET A 2 46.75 30.11 -45.28
N LYS A 3 46.05 30.79 -44.43
CA LYS A 3 45.87 30.29 -43.08
C LYS A 3 44.92 29.09 -43.11
N PRO A 4 45.21 27.98 -42.42
CA PRO A 4 44.28 26.87 -42.34
C PRO A 4 43.07 27.28 -41.53
N LEU A 5 41.90 27.10 -42.11
CA LEU A 5 40.63 27.21 -41.44
C LEU A 5 40.60 26.14 -40.35
N LYS A 6 40.62 26.55 -39.12
CA LYS A 6 40.35 25.62 -38.01
C LYS A 6 38.89 25.20 -38.10
N ALA A 7 38.67 23.96 -38.47
CA ALA A 7 37.37 23.34 -38.34
C ALA A 7 37.01 23.30 -36.88
N VAL A 8 36.06 24.12 -36.49
CA VAL A 8 35.43 24.03 -35.20
C VAL A 8 34.51 22.84 -35.29
N THR A 9 34.95 21.73 -34.73
CA THR A 9 34.10 20.58 -34.56
C THR A 9 33.10 20.95 -33.47
N LEU A 10 31.88 21.30 -33.87
CA LEU A 10 30.80 21.43 -32.95
C LEU A 10 30.48 20.03 -32.42
N LEU A 11 30.93 19.76 -31.23
CA LEU A 11 30.52 18.57 -30.49
C LEU A 11 29.08 18.80 -30.06
N ALA A 12 28.15 18.34 -30.86
CA ALA A 12 26.75 18.25 -30.42
C ALA A 12 26.69 17.23 -29.33
N ILE A 13 26.74 17.70 -28.10
CA ILE A 13 26.38 16.88 -26.94
C ILE A 13 24.87 16.67 -27.06
N ALA A 14 24.49 15.54 -27.66
CA ALA A 14 23.14 15.05 -27.53
C ALA A 14 22.94 14.69 -26.06
N ILE A 15 22.42 15.62 -25.31
CA ILE A 15 21.85 15.31 -24.00
C ILE A 15 20.66 14.40 -24.30
N MET A 16 20.88 13.11 -24.31
CA MET A 16 19.80 12.18 -24.19
C MET A 16 19.19 12.43 -22.81
N ILE A 17 18.20 13.31 -22.77
CA ILE A 17 17.24 13.28 -21.68
C ILE A 17 16.52 11.94 -21.90
N ALA A 18 17.03 10.90 -21.28
CA ALA A 18 16.24 9.74 -21.04
C ALA A 18 15.07 10.25 -20.18
N SER A 19 13.98 10.62 -20.85
CA SER A 19 12.69 10.66 -20.20
C SER A 19 12.36 9.21 -19.87
N GLY A 20 13.10 8.64 -18.92
CA GLY A 20 12.69 7.47 -18.23
C GLY A 20 11.36 7.87 -17.61
N VAL A 21 10.26 7.37 -18.21
CA VAL A 21 9.06 7.16 -17.44
C VAL A 21 9.59 6.43 -16.20
N ALA A 22 9.69 7.15 -15.09
CA ALA A 22 10.04 6.51 -13.84
C ALA A 22 8.93 5.48 -13.66
N GLU A 23 9.23 4.22 -14.01
CA GLU A 23 8.38 3.13 -13.61
C GLU A 23 8.19 3.33 -12.13
N ALA A 24 6.93 3.59 -11.73
CA ALA A 24 6.61 3.70 -10.33
C ALA A 24 7.15 2.41 -9.70
N SER A 25 8.26 2.51 -8.97
CA SER A 25 8.89 1.34 -8.38
C SER A 25 7.84 0.64 -7.56
N THR A 26 7.53 -0.59 -7.93
CA THR A 26 6.59 -1.41 -7.18
C THR A 26 7.07 -1.44 -5.74
N ALA A 27 6.23 -1.02 -4.81
CA ALA A 27 6.58 -1.11 -3.40
C ALA A 27 6.86 -2.56 -3.06
N SER A 28 7.94 -2.82 -2.33
CA SER A 28 8.25 -4.16 -1.87
C SER A 28 7.21 -4.61 -0.84
N LYS A 29 6.97 -5.92 -0.77
CA LYS A 29 6.11 -6.49 0.28
C LYS A 29 6.59 -6.09 1.67
N ALA A 30 7.91 -6.07 1.88
CA ALA A 30 8.52 -5.69 3.15
C ALA A 30 8.20 -4.24 3.53
N GLU A 31 8.28 -3.31 2.59
CA GLU A 31 7.92 -1.91 2.82
C GLU A 31 6.44 -1.75 3.19
N LEU A 32 5.57 -2.44 2.48
CA LEU A 32 4.12 -2.40 2.74
C LEU A 32 3.79 -3.02 4.10
N GLN A 33 4.40 -4.15 4.44
CA GLN A 33 4.21 -4.78 5.74
C GLN A 33 4.74 -3.92 6.89
N ALA A 34 5.88 -3.26 6.71
CA ALA A 34 6.44 -2.34 7.69
C ALA A 34 5.55 -1.12 7.91
N LEU A 35 5.02 -0.54 6.83
CA LEU A 35 4.08 0.58 6.91
C LEU A 35 2.79 0.17 7.63
N SER A 36 2.20 -0.95 7.24
CA SER A 36 1.00 -1.49 7.87
C SER A 36 1.19 -1.70 9.37
N LYS A 37 2.28 -2.34 9.76
CA LYS A 37 2.61 -2.57 11.16
C LYS A 37 2.75 -1.26 11.94
N LYS A 38 3.46 -0.29 11.37
CA LYS A 38 3.66 1.02 11.99
C LYS A 38 2.33 1.76 12.19
N GLU A 39 1.47 1.78 11.19
CA GLU A 39 0.19 2.46 11.26
C GLU A 39 -0.77 1.78 12.25
N ILE A 40 -0.81 0.46 12.26
CA ILE A 40 -1.60 -0.29 13.26
C ILE A 40 -1.08 -0.02 14.68
N GLN A 41 0.22 -0.02 14.89
CA GLN A 41 0.80 0.26 16.21
C GLN A 41 0.44 1.65 16.74
N ARG A 42 0.30 2.64 15.87
CA ARG A 42 -0.16 3.98 16.28
C ARG A 42 -1.57 4.00 16.83
N LEU A 43 -2.41 3.09 16.39
CA LEU A 43 -3.81 2.99 16.79
C LEU A 43 -4.01 2.10 18.01
N ILE A 44 -2.99 1.35 18.41
CA ILE A 44 -3.07 0.44 19.55
C ILE A 44 -2.94 1.22 20.86
N THR A 45 -3.89 1.02 21.75
CA THR A 45 -3.84 1.49 23.14
C THR A 45 -4.06 0.27 24.05
N ASN A 46 -3.14 0.05 24.98
CA ASN A 46 -3.17 -1.12 25.86
C ASN A 46 -3.32 -2.47 25.13
N GLY A 47 -2.60 -2.61 23.99
CA GLY A 47 -2.61 -3.82 23.18
C GLY A 47 -3.85 -4.01 22.31
N GLN A 48 -4.74 -3.05 22.25
CA GLN A 48 -6.02 -3.16 21.54
C GLN A 48 -6.23 -2.00 20.56
N LEU A 49 -6.88 -2.33 19.43
CA LEU A 49 -7.46 -1.38 18.51
C LEU A 49 -8.91 -1.12 18.91
N THR A 50 -9.32 0.14 18.88
CA THR A 50 -10.71 0.53 19.10
C THR A 50 -11.30 1.04 17.79
N PHE A 51 -12.47 0.54 17.43
CA PHE A 51 -13.19 1.01 16.26
C PHE A 51 -14.69 1.07 16.49
N VAL A 52 -15.36 1.84 15.65
CA VAL A 52 -16.83 1.93 15.67
C VAL A 52 -17.38 0.89 14.69
N ASP A 53 -18.14 -0.03 15.19
CA ASP A 53 -18.88 -0.98 14.36
C ASP A 53 -20.22 -0.35 13.99
N LEU A 54 -20.33 0.14 12.77
CA LEU A 54 -21.53 0.82 12.28
C LEU A 54 -22.73 -0.13 12.13
N SER A 55 -22.47 -1.42 11.91
CA SER A 55 -23.55 -2.40 11.77
C SER A 55 -24.29 -2.66 13.08
N THR A 56 -23.60 -2.55 14.20
CA THR A 56 -24.16 -2.74 15.54
C THR A 56 -24.29 -1.45 16.35
N SER A 57 -23.78 -0.33 15.79
CA SER A 57 -23.71 0.98 16.49
C SER A 57 -22.97 0.88 17.84
N THR A 58 -21.92 0.09 17.89
CA THR A 58 -21.13 -0.15 19.12
C THR A 58 -19.67 0.20 18.91
N ILE A 59 -18.99 0.51 20.01
CA ILE A 59 -17.54 0.61 20.05
C ILE A 59 -16.99 -0.78 20.36
N ARG A 60 -16.09 -1.26 19.52
CA ARG A 60 -15.43 -2.55 19.68
C ARG A 60 -13.96 -2.41 19.91
N LYS A 61 -13.40 -3.33 20.68
CA LYS A 61 -11.97 -3.45 20.96
C LYS A 61 -11.48 -4.81 20.51
N VAL A 62 -10.39 -4.83 19.77
CA VAL A 62 -9.79 -6.06 19.25
C VAL A 62 -8.27 -6.00 19.40
N ALA A 63 -7.67 -7.15 19.66
CA ALA A 63 -6.21 -7.29 19.72
C ALA A 63 -5.71 -7.92 18.42
N PRO A 64 -4.77 -7.31 17.69
CA PRO A 64 -4.16 -7.94 16.54
C PRO A 64 -3.46 -9.25 16.94
N THR A 65 -3.75 -10.33 16.24
CA THR A 65 -3.22 -11.66 16.55
C THR A 65 -2.38 -12.26 15.43
N ASP A 66 -2.75 -12.04 14.18
CA ASP A 66 -2.05 -12.59 13.02
C ASP A 66 -1.88 -11.54 11.92
N ASN A 67 -0.65 -11.45 11.41
CA ASN A 67 -0.35 -10.73 10.19
C ASN A 67 -0.36 -11.72 9.03
N HIS A 68 -1.19 -11.47 8.02
CA HIS A 68 -1.15 -12.26 6.81
C HIS A 68 0.06 -11.80 5.97
N PRO A 69 0.89 -12.73 5.47
CA PRO A 69 2.08 -12.36 4.71
C PRO A 69 1.78 -11.86 3.31
N GLU A 70 0.56 -12.07 2.83
CA GLU A 70 0.14 -11.78 1.48
C GLU A 70 -0.19 -10.30 1.32
N VAL A 71 0.20 -9.76 0.17
CA VAL A 71 -0.12 -8.40 -0.26
C VAL A 71 -0.85 -8.47 -1.59
N PHE A 72 -1.86 -7.67 -1.75
CA PHE A 72 -2.62 -7.53 -2.99
C PHE A 72 -2.39 -6.14 -3.56
N ALA A 73 -2.36 -6.04 -4.88
CA ALA A 73 -2.17 -4.78 -5.58
C ALA A 73 -3.06 -4.69 -6.81
N ASN A 74 -3.45 -3.47 -7.17
CA ASN A 74 -4.04 -3.22 -8.47
C ASN A 74 -2.97 -3.24 -9.57
N THR A 75 -3.39 -3.29 -10.83
CA THR A 75 -2.48 -3.44 -11.98
C THR A 75 -1.50 -2.26 -12.11
N SER A 76 -1.91 -1.06 -11.76
CA SER A 76 -1.07 0.13 -11.83
C SER A 76 -0.08 0.29 -10.66
N GLY A 77 -0.18 -0.55 -9.62
CA GLY A 77 0.67 -0.43 -8.43
C GLY A 77 0.41 0.84 -7.62
N THR A 78 -0.82 1.35 -7.66
CA THR A 78 -1.24 2.56 -6.94
C THR A 78 -2.07 2.26 -5.70
N LEU A 79 -2.63 1.07 -5.60
CA LEU A 79 -3.41 0.61 -4.47
C LEU A 79 -2.91 -0.75 -4.00
N TYR A 80 -2.74 -0.87 -2.70
CA TYR A 80 -2.33 -2.11 -2.04
C TYR A 80 -3.30 -2.45 -0.92
N VAL A 81 -3.54 -3.74 -0.73
CA VAL A 81 -4.37 -4.24 0.36
C VAL A 81 -3.59 -5.27 1.15
N LEU A 82 -3.54 -5.06 2.45
CA LEU A 82 -2.97 -6.00 3.42
C LEU A 82 -4.06 -6.41 4.39
N CYS A 83 -4.01 -7.66 4.81
CA CYS A 83 -4.99 -8.19 5.74
C CYS A 83 -4.30 -8.61 7.04
N ILE A 84 -4.96 -8.34 8.14
CA ILE A 84 -4.58 -8.87 9.45
C ILE A 84 -5.80 -9.49 10.10
N THR A 85 -5.58 -10.36 11.06
CA THR A 85 -6.63 -10.89 11.93
C THR A 85 -6.44 -10.35 13.33
N ALA A 86 -7.51 -9.90 13.94
CA ALA A 86 -7.57 -9.53 15.35
C ALA A 86 -8.55 -10.42 16.08
N THR A 87 -8.50 -10.37 17.39
CA THR A 87 -9.39 -11.15 18.26
C THR A 87 -10.11 -10.21 19.22
N ASP A 88 -11.42 -10.33 19.33
CA ASP A 88 -12.20 -9.55 20.27
C ASP A 88 -12.12 -10.14 21.69
N VAL A 89 -12.75 -9.45 22.64
CA VAL A 89 -12.76 -9.87 24.06
C VAL A 89 -13.42 -11.23 24.30
N LYS A 90 -14.23 -11.70 23.38
CA LYS A 90 -14.89 -13.02 23.42
C LYS A 90 -14.10 -14.11 22.71
N GLY A 91 -12.91 -13.78 22.17
CA GLY A 91 -12.09 -14.70 21.40
C GLY A 91 -12.52 -14.88 19.95
N LYS A 92 -13.48 -14.09 19.46
CA LYS A 92 -13.91 -14.14 18.05
C LYS A 92 -12.89 -13.44 17.18
N LYS A 93 -12.56 -14.06 16.06
CA LYS A 93 -11.69 -13.48 15.04
C LYS A 93 -12.40 -12.35 14.27
N VAL A 94 -11.69 -11.25 14.10
CA VAL A 94 -12.18 -10.07 13.39
C VAL A 94 -11.17 -9.75 12.28
N PRO A 95 -11.55 -9.86 11.00
CA PRO A 95 -10.68 -9.47 9.90
C PRO A 95 -10.51 -7.95 9.87
N ILE A 96 -9.31 -7.50 9.51
CA ILE A 96 -8.99 -6.10 9.32
C ILE A 96 -8.27 -5.98 8.00
N ASP A 97 -8.78 -5.16 7.09
CA ASP A 97 -8.18 -4.87 5.81
C ASP A 97 -7.60 -3.47 5.81
N ILE A 98 -6.33 -3.37 5.40
CA ILE A 98 -5.54 -2.14 5.41
C ILE A 98 -5.30 -1.74 3.98
N TYR A 99 -5.77 -0.56 3.61
CA TYR A 99 -5.64 -0.01 2.28
C TYR A 99 -4.54 1.05 2.25
N VAL A 100 -3.58 0.85 1.37
CA VAL A 100 -2.43 1.73 1.18
C VAL A 100 -2.42 2.23 -0.25
N ALA A 101 -2.30 3.53 -0.44
CA ALA A 101 -2.17 4.13 -1.76
C ALA A 101 -0.77 4.67 -1.99
N ARG A 102 -0.33 4.60 -3.24
CA ARG A 102 0.85 5.30 -3.70
C ARG A 102 0.44 6.64 -4.30
N THR A 103 1.02 7.71 -3.78
CA THR A 103 0.89 9.05 -4.33
C THR A 103 2.28 9.56 -4.69
N GLY A 104 2.62 9.56 -5.97
CA GLY A 104 4.00 9.80 -6.42
C GLY A 104 4.95 8.71 -5.88
N SER A 105 5.96 9.08 -5.11
CA SER A 105 6.89 8.16 -4.46
C SER A 105 6.47 7.76 -3.05
N ALA A 106 5.43 8.38 -2.50
CA ALA A 106 4.99 8.15 -1.13
C ALA A 106 3.91 7.08 -1.03
N LEU A 107 4.02 6.22 -0.02
CA LEU A 107 2.98 5.28 0.38
C LEU A 107 2.23 5.85 1.58
N LYS A 108 0.92 5.86 1.50
CA LYS A 108 0.07 6.38 2.58
C LYS A 108 -1.05 5.41 2.91
N LEU A 109 -1.33 5.26 4.19
CA LEU A 109 -2.54 4.62 4.64
C LEU A 109 -3.75 5.42 4.16
N VAL A 110 -4.67 4.76 3.49
CA VAL A 110 -5.91 5.37 2.98
C VAL A 110 -7.08 5.05 3.88
N ASP A 111 -7.20 3.78 4.25
CA ASP A 111 -8.33 3.31 5.03
C ASP A 111 -7.99 2.03 5.78
N ILE A 112 -8.70 1.79 6.88
CA ILE A 112 -8.70 0.54 7.62
C ILE A 112 -10.15 0.13 7.80
N ILE A 113 -10.50 -1.04 7.30
CA ILE A 113 -11.87 -1.56 7.36
C ILE A 113 -11.89 -2.81 8.23
N TYR A 114 -12.82 -2.85 9.16
CA TYR A 114 -12.91 -3.87 10.22
C TYR A 114 -14.12 -4.76 10.01
N GLY A 115 -13.97 -6.03 10.34
CA GLY A 115 -15.08 -6.97 10.47
C GLY A 115 -15.48 -7.65 9.17
N ASP A 116 -16.67 -8.24 9.17
CA ASP A 116 -17.16 -9.04 8.05
C ASP A 116 -17.40 -8.23 6.79
N ASP A 117 -17.75 -6.96 6.92
CA ASP A 117 -17.90 -6.04 5.77
C ASP A 117 -16.57 -5.78 5.07
N ALA A 118 -15.47 -5.71 5.84
CA ALA A 118 -14.13 -5.62 5.29
C ALA A 118 -13.85 -6.82 4.37
N ARG A 119 -14.12 -8.01 4.88
CA ARG A 119 -13.88 -9.25 4.14
C ARG A 119 -14.72 -9.32 2.87
N ALA A 120 -15.99 -8.95 2.93
CA ALA A 120 -16.89 -8.94 1.77
C ALA A 120 -16.41 -7.94 0.70
N GLY A 121 -16.00 -6.75 1.11
CA GLY A 121 -15.48 -5.72 0.20
C GLY A 121 -14.18 -6.16 -0.48
N PHE A 122 -13.24 -6.68 0.28
CA PHE A 122 -11.98 -7.20 -0.24
C PHE A 122 -12.19 -8.36 -1.23
N MET A 123 -13.04 -9.31 -0.89
CA MET A 123 -13.35 -10.43 -1.78
C MET A 123 -13.96 -10.00 -3.11
N LYS A 124 -14.74 -8.94 -3.13
CA LYS A 124 -15.23 -8.34 -4.39
C LYS A 124 -14.08 -7.81 -5.25
N LEU A 125 -13.12 -7.12 -4.65
CA LEU A 125 -11.95 -6.59 -5.37
C LEU A 125 -11.11 -7.73 -5.99
N VAL A 126 -10.95 -8.82 -5.28
CA VAL A 126 -10.24 -10.00 -5.78
C VAL A 126 -11.03 -10.68 -6.90
N LYS A 127 -12.33 -10.88 -6.69
CA LYS A 127 -13.20 -11.57 -7.66
C LYS A 127 -13.30 -10.86 -9.00
N ASN A 128 -13.41 -9.54 -8.98
CA ASN A 128 -13.52 -8.75 -10.21
C ASN A 128 -12.17 -8.37 -10.82
N GLY A 129 -11.07 -8.85 -10.25
CA GLY A 129 -9.72 -8.62 -10.75
C GLY A 129 -9.16 -7.22 -10.50
N THR A 130 -9.80 -6.41 -9.65
CA THR A 130 -9.31 -5.08 -9.29
C THR A 130 -7.98 -5.15 -8.57
N VAL A 131 -7.80 -6.15 -7.71
CA VAL A 131 -6.54 -6.43 -7.03
C VAL A 131 -6.13 -7.89 -7.22
N ARG A 132 -4.83 -8.14 -7.24
CA ARG A 132 -4.21 -9.46 -7.32
C ARG A 132 -3.12 -9.58 -6.28
N ARG A 133 -2.86 -10.81 -5.86
CA ARG A 133 -1.71 -11.13 -5.02
C ARG A 133 -0.40 -10.80 -5.77
N ILE A 134 0.51 -10.19 -5.11
CA ILE A 134 1.85 -9.88 -5.60
C ILE A 134 2.92 -10.66 -4.84
#